data_4b720d48358b49b888b7a58b7041073d
#
_entry.id   4b720d48358b49b888b7a58b7041073d
#
_cell.length_a   1.000
_cell.length_b   1.000
_cell.length_c   1.000
_cell.angle_alpha   90.00
_cell.angle_beta   90.00
_cell.angle_gamma   90.00
#
_symmetry.space_group_name_H-M   'P 1'
#
loop_
_entity.id
_entity.type
_entity.pdbx_description
1 polymer ?
#
loop_
_entity_poly.entity_id
_entity_poly.type
_entity_poly.pdbx_seq_one_letter_code
_entity_poly.pdbx_strand_id
1 'polypeptide(L)'
;MAKLNYAGEYSVSELKLMSSSGNVVDLSRTYISLSLFENIFSSSMSGIIVLTDANNLLMNMPITGQDYLSLKIETPSLEQHAIDYTETVFSITKIDDKIDAKGAAVIQLHFCSPELLRNQRTRVSRSYTSTVSNIVYDILNNAKYINTSKELFIEPTKNLRKLVIPNSHPFDAI
;
A
#
# COMPACT_ATOMS: atom_id res chain seq x y z
N MET A 1 -11.08 -5.69 27.49
CA MET A 1 -11.07 -6.41 26.19
C MET A 1 -12.44 -6.30 25.57
N ALA A 2 -12.52 -5.72 24.38
CA ALA A 2 -13.75 -5.75 23.59
C ALA A 2 -14.03 -7.22 23.23
N LYS A 3 -15.26 -7.68 23.43
CA LYS A 3 -15.65 -9.05 23.14
C LYS A 3 -16.35 -9.06 21.79
N LEU A 4 -15.97 -9.99 20.91
CA LEU A 4 -16.70 -10.24 19.67
C LEU A 4 -18.16 -10.55 19.97
N ASN A 5 -19.07 -9.78 19.37
CA ASN A 5 -20.50 -9.98 19.53
C ASN A 5 -21.07 -10.81 18.37
N TYR A 6 -20.48 -10.73 17.18
CA TYR A 6 -20.90 -11.47 15.98
C TYR A 6 -19.73 -11.71 15.01
N ALA A 7 -19.89 -12.68 14.13
CA ALA A 7 -18.89 -12.99 13.12
C ALA A 7 -18.74 -11.82 12.13
N GLY A 8 -17.48 -11.47 11.79
CA GLY A 8 -17.15 -10.37 10.90
C GLY A 8 -17.08 -8.99 11.58
N GLU A 9 -17.16 -8.93 12.91
CA GLU A 9 -16.95 -7.69 13.65
C GLU A 9 -15.50 -7.24 13.52
N TYR A 10 -15.29 -5.98 13.15
CA TYR A 10 -13.98 -5.35 13.06
C TYR A 10 -14.02 -3.91 13.58
N SER A 11 -12.88 -3.39 13.94
CA SER A 11 -12.70 -1.98 14.26
C SER A 11 -11.53 -1.40 13.46
N VAL A 12 -11.71 -0.19 12.97
CA VAL A 12 -10.63 0.59 12.35
C VAL A 12 -10.03 1.45 13.46
N SER A 13 -8.88 1.03 13.97
CA SER A 13 -8.20 1.72 15.08
C SER A 13 -7.35 2.88 14.60
N GLU A 14 -6.87 2.84 13.36
CA GLU A 14 -6.19 3.95 12.71
C GLU A 14 -6.56 4.05 11.24
N LEU A 15 -6.86 5.28 10.80
CA LEU A 15 -7.06 5.62 9.40
C LEU A 15 -6.69 7.09 9.21
N LYS A 16 -5.45 7.33 8.76
CA LYS A 16 -4.90 8.68 8.63
C LYS A 16 -4.37 8.92 7.23
N LEU A 17 -4.70 10.07 6.69
CA LEU A 17 -4.11 10.59 5.46
C LEU A 17 -2.99 11.57 5.84
N MET A 18 -1.81 11.34 5.31
CA MET A 18 -0.62 12.13 5.56
C MET A 18 -0.16 12.78 4.26
N SER A 19 -0.06 14.10 4.25
CA SER A 19 0.46 14.84 3.11
C SER A 19 1.99 14.87 3.10
N SER A 20 2.57 15.01 1.93
CA SER A 20 4.00 15.29 1.75
C SER A 20 4.47 16.56 2.47
N SER A 21 3.56 17.50 2.76
CA SER A 21 3.83 18.73 3.55
C SER A 21 3.88 18.49 5.05
N GLY A 22 3.60 17.28 5.53
CA GLY A 22 3.57 16.92 6.95
C GLY A 22 2.21 17.09 7.63
N ASN A 23 1.18 17.52 6.91
CA ASN A 23 -0.17 17.58 7.45
C ASN A 23 -0.75 16.18 7.59
N VAL A 24 -1.44 15.92 8.70
CA VAL A 24 -2.08 14.63 8.99
C VAL A 24 -3.57 14.88 9.26
N VAL A 25 -4.42 14.11 8.59
CA VAL A 25 -5.88 14.15 8.77
C VAL A 25 -6.38 12.77 9.15
N ASP A 26 -7.14 12.71 10.23
CA ASP A 26 -7.82 11.49 10.67
C ASP A 26 -9.13 11.32 9.86
N LEU A 27 -9.20 10.20 9.15
CA LEU A 27 -10.33 9.83 8.31
C LEU A 27 -11.29 8.83 8.97
N SER A 28 -11.02 8.39 10.20
CA SER A 28 -11.79 7.35 10.88
C SER A 28 -13.28 7.67 11.06
N ARG A 29 -13.62 8.97 11.04
CA ARG A 29 -15.02 9.46 11.18
C ARG A 29 -15.69 9.86 9.86
N THR A 30 -14.91 9.95 8.79
CA THR A 30 -15.38 10.48 7.49
C THR A 30 -15.45 9.40 6.41
N TYR A 31 -14.84 8.23 6.64
CA TYR A 31 -14.92 7.15 5.67
C TYR A 31 -16.30 6.51 5.63
N ILE A 32 -16.76 6.21 4.42
CA ILE A 32 -18.03 5.52 4.13
C ILE A 32 -17.76 4.04 3.92
N SER A 33 -16.74 3.74 3.13
CA SER A 33 -16.31 2.37 2.84
C SER A 33 -14.81 2.29 2.61
N LEU A 34 -14.25 1.15 2.94
CA LEU A 34 -12.85 0.82 2.72
C LEU A 34 -12.78 -0.57 2.09
N SER A 35 -12.15 -0.68 0.94
CA SER A 35 -11.90 -1.93 0.24
C SER A 35 -10.41 -2.15 0.09
N LEU A 36 -9.93 -3.30 0.53
CA LEU A 36 -8.54 -3.71 0.41
C LEU A 36 -8.47 -4.94 -0.50
N PHE A 37 -7.60 -4.89 -1.50
CA PHE A 37 -7.44 -5.95 -2.49
C PHE A 37 -6.07 -6.60 -2.34
N GLU A 38 -6.08 -7.85 -1.96
CA GLU A 38 -4.91 -8.70 -1.87
C GLU A 38 -5.11 -9.93 -2.75
N ASN A 39 -4.09 -10.30 -3.50
CA ASN A 39 -4.10 -11.46 -4.36
C ASN A 39 -2.71 -12.12 -4.34
N ILE A 40 -2.66 -13.44 -4.14
CA ILE A 40 -1.41 -14.21 -4.11
C ILE A 40 -0.60 -14.12 -5.43
N PHE A 41 -1.25 -13.80 -6.54
CA PHE A 41 -0.61 -13.61 -7.85
C PHE A 41 -0.24 -12.14 -8.13
N SER A 42 -0.56 -11.22 -7.22
CA SER A 42 -0.20 -9.82 -7.33
C SER A 42 1.00 -9.51 -6.46
N SER A 43 1.97 -8.84 -7.04
CA SER A 43 3.18 -8.40 -6.32
C SER A 43 2.94 -7.23 -5.36
N SER A 44 1.73 -6.68 -5.33
CA SER A 44 1.39 -5.51 -4.53
C SER A 44 -0.07 -5.52 -4.09
N MET A 45 -0.33 -4.89 -2.96
CA MET A 45 -1.69 -4.63 -2.49
C MET A 45 -2.20 -3.30 -3.03
N SER A 46 -3.50 -3.20 -3.20
CA SER A 46 -4.19 -1.96 -3.56
C SER A 46 -5.51 -1.85 -2.81
N GLY A 47 -6.10 -0.68 -2.82
CA GLY A 47 -7.39 -0.48 -2.19
C GLY A 47 -8.06 0.81 -2.62
N ILE A 48 -9.29 0.96 -2.16
CA ILE A 48 -10.15 2.11 -2.43
C ILE A 48 -10.78 2.51 -1.11
N ILE A 49 -10.74 3.79 -0.82
CA ILE A 49 -11.47 4.39 0.28
C ILE A 49 -12.44 5.44 -0.24
N VAL A 50 -13.68 5.38 0.21
CA VAL A 50 -14.73 6.35 -0.08
C VAL A 50 -14.95 7.19 1.16
N LEU A 51 -14.85 8.50 1.01
CA LEU A 51 -14.90 9.48 2.08
C LEU A 51 -16.03 10.50 1.85
N THR A 52 -16.63 10.99 2.93
CA THR A 52 -17.42 12.21 2.89
C THR A 52 -16.51 13.40 3.09
N ASP A 53 -16.49 14.33 2.14
CA ASP A 53 -15.70 15.58 2.25
C ASP A 53 -16.47 16.67 3.02
N ALA A 54 -16.79 16.39 4.29
CA ALA A 54 -17.51 17.31 5.14
C ALA A 54 -16.70 18.58 5.51
N ASN A 55 -15.37 18.50 5.41
CA ASN A 55 -14.45 19.55 5.85
C ASN A 55 -13.67 20.20 4.69
N ASN A 56 -14.12 20.03 3.45
CA ASN A 56 -13.38 20.48 2.26
C ASN A 56 -11.92 19.99 2.28
N LEU A 57 -11.74 18.70 2.51
CA LEU A 57 -10.42 18.04 2.62
C LEU A 57 -9.50 18.41 1.46
N LEU A 58 -10.00 18.33 0.22
CA LEU A 58 -9.21 18.62 -0.98
C LEU A 58 -8.79 20.09 -1.09
N MET A 59 -9.56 21.04 -0.50
CA MET A 59 -9.18 22.46 -0.47
C MET A 59 -8.15 22.76 0.62
N ASN A 60 -8.29 22.11 1.78
CA ASN A 60 -7.43 22.33 2.93
C ASN A 60 -6.12 21.53 2.86
N MET A 61 -6.18 20.37 2.21
CA MET A 61 -5.03 19.48 2.00
C MET A 61 -5.07 18.95 0.57
N PRO A 62 -4.53 19.71 -0.41
CA PRO A 62 -4.50 19.24 -1.79
C PRO A 62 -3.67 17.95 -1.90
N ILE A 63 -4.31 16.90 -2.40
CA ILE A 63 -3.67 15.61 -2.60
C ILE A 63 -2.85 15.67 -3.89
N THR A 64 -1.54 15.50 -3.76
CA THR A 64 -0.57 15.72 -4.84
C THR A 64 -0.05 14.43 -5.48
N GLY A 65 -0.46 13.26 -4.96
CA GLY A 65 0.07 11.96 -5.36
C GLY A 65 1.40 11.60 -4.67
N GLN A 66 1.82 12.39 -3.69
CA GLN A 66 2.92 12.10 -2.76
C GLN A 66 2.39 11.95 -1.33
N ASP A 67 1.13 11.58 -1.22
CA ASP A 67 0.41 11.47 0.03
C ASP A 67 0.31 10.00 0.41
N TYR A 68 0.25 9.76 1.70
CA TYR A 68 0.29 8.42 2.27
C TYR A 68 -0.96 8.15 3.11
N LEU A 69 -1.38 6.91 3.13
CA LEU A 69 -2.47 6.41 3.95
C LEU A 69 -1.93 5.42 4.98
N SER A 70 -2.11 5.73 6.26
CA SER A 70 -1.88 4.83 7.38
C SER A 70 -3.20 4.15 7.74
N LEU A 71 -3.16 2.83 7.92
CA LEU A 71 -4.33 2.00 8.16
C LEU A 71 -4.03 0.93 9.20
N LYS A 72 -4.91 0.81 10.19
CA LYS A 72 -4.92 -0.31 11.13
C LYS A 72 -6.34 -0.81 11.36
N ILE A 73 -6.56 -2.09 11.09
CA ILE A 73 -7.83 -2.78 11.28
C ILE A 73 -7.61 -3.91 12.26
N GLU A 74 -8.45 -3.98 13.27
CA GLU A 74 -8.39 -4.99 14.31
C GLU A 74 -9.71 -5.74 14.40
N THR A 75 -9.63 -7.04 14.69
CA THR A 75 -10.78 -7.81 15.10
C THR A 75 -10.81 -7.84 16.63
N PRO A 76 -11.89 -7.38 17.28
CA PRO A 76 -12.01 -7.46 18.73
C PRO A 76 -11.72 -8.89 19.22
N SER A 77 -10.92 -9.03 20.26
CA SER A 77 -10.46 -10.32 20.84
C SER A 77 -9.38 -11.07 20.04
N LEU A 78 -8.91 -10.57 18.88
CA LEU A 78 -7.86 -11.18 18.06
C LEU A 78 -6.76 -10.16 17.75
N GLU A 79 -6.29 -9.45 18.77
CA GLU A 79 -5.27 -8.38 18.64
C GLU A 79 -3.98 -8.83 17.93
N GLN A 80 -3.63 -10.12 18.01
CA GLN A 80 -2.43 -10.68 17.37
C GLN A 80 -2.55 -10.80 15.85
N HIS A 81 -3.73 -10.60 15.27
CA HIS A 81 -4.00 -10.71 13.84
C HIS A 81 -4.51 -9.39 13.24
N ALA A 82 -4.08 -8.27 13.81
CA ALA A 82 -4.39 -6.97 13.24
C ALA A 82 -3.76 -6.81 11.85
N ILE A 83 -4.52 -6.19 10.93
CA ILE A 83 -3.98 -5.69 9.68
C ILE A 83 -3.38 -4.33 9.99
N ASP A 84 -2.05 -4.26 10.10
CA ASP A 84 -1.33 -3.06 10.53
C ASP A 84 -0.40 -2.53 9.44
N TYR A 85 -0.77 -1.38 8.90
CA TYR A 85 -0.02 -0.61 7.90
C TYR A 85 0.29 0.80 8.42
N THR A 86 0.67 0.90 9.69
CA THR A 86 1.08 2.18 10.30
C THR A 86 2.54 2.52 10.01
N GLU A 87 3.40 1.51 9.90
CA GLU A 87 4.82 1.68 9.53
C GLU A 87 5.05 1.55 8.02
N THR A 88 4.33 0.65 7.35
CA THR A 88 4.42 0.41 5.90
C THR A 88 3.22 1.03 5.19
N VAL A 89 3.12 2.34 5.25
CA VAL A 89 1.99 3.12 4.73
C VAL A 89 1.76 2.93 3.23
N PHE A 90 0.51 3.04 2.82
CA PHE A 90 0.13 3.05 1.40
C PHE A 90 0.37 4.40 0.76
N SER A 91 0.59 4.41 -0.55
CA SER A 91 0.65 5.63 -1.36
C SER A 91 -0.68 5.89 -2.05
N ILE A 92 -1.16 7.13 -2.03
CA ILE A 92 -2.33 7.54 -2.80
C ILE A 92 -1.94 7.65 -4.26
N THR A 93 -2.73 7.04 -5.15
CA THR A 93 -2.43 6.97 -6.58
C THR A 93 -3.39 7.77 -7.45
N LYS A 94 -4.64 7.86 -7.03
CA LYS A 94 -5.70 8.49 -7.82
C LYS A 94 -6.82 8.99 -6.94
N ILE A 95 -7.46 10.06 -7.38
CA ILE A 95 -8.70 10.58 -6.83
C ILE A 95 -9.76 10.45 -7.92
N ASP A 96 -10.85 9.77 -7.63
CA ASP A 96 -11.99 9.67 -8.51
C ASP A 96 -13.21 10.35 -7.90
N ASP A 97 -14.07 10.82 -8.79
CA ASP A 97 -15.43 11.31 -8.61
C ASP A 97 -15.74 12.07 -7.31
N LYS A 98 -15.92 13.36 -7.48
CA LYS A 98 -16.59 14.19 -6.51
C LYS A 98 -18.09 14.17 -6.83
N ILE A 99 -18.87 13.35 -6.13
CA ILE A 99 -20.32 13.30 -6.24
C ILE A 99 -20.90 14.21 -5.16
N ASP A 100 -21.59 15.28 -5.54
CA ASP A 100 -22.33 16.13 -4.61
C ASP A 100 -23.65 15.42 -4.23
N ALA A 101 -23.68 14.78 -3.06
CA ALA A 101 -24.87 14.17 -2.51
C ALA A 101 -25.41 15.04 -1.37
N LYS A 102 -26.51 15.71 -1.57
CA LYS A 102 -27.26 16.48 -0.53
C LYS A 102 -26.40 17.42 0.34
N GLY A 103 -25.44 18.11 -0.25
CA GLY A 103 -24.61 19.12 0.43
C GLY A 103 -23.31 18.60 1.02
N ALA A 104 -23.00 17.31 0.85
CA ALA A 104 -21.66 16.77 1.15
C ALA A 104 -21.04 16.21 -0.12
N ALA A 105 -19.79 16.53 -0.37
CA ALA A 105 -19.02 15.93 -1.44
C ALA A 105 -18.54 14.54 -1.01
N VAL A 106 -18.59 13.56 -1.91
CA VAL A 106 -18.04 12.23 -1.71
C VAL A 106 -16.83 12.09 -2.60
N ILE A 107 -15.71 11.64 -2.01
CA ILE A 107 -14.44 11.49 -2.67
C ILE A 107 -14.04 10.01 -2.61
N GLN A 108 -13.53 9.50 -3.71
CA GLN A 108 -12.94 8.17 -3.78
C GLN A 108 -11.43 8.29 -3.98
N LEU A 109 -10.66 7.76 -3.03
CA LEU A 109 -9.21 7.70 -3.09
C LEU A 109 -8.77 6.27 -3.38
N HIS A 110 -7.93 6.11 -4.40
CA HIS A 110 -7.25 4.86 -4.69
C HIS A 110 -5.85 4.89 -4.06
N PHE A 111 -5.46 3.78 -3.48
CA PHE A 111 -4.16 3.64 -2.86
C PHE A 111 -3.52 2.30 -3.20
N CYS A 112 -2.22 2.22 -3.12
CA CYS A 112 -1.46 0.99 -3.32
C CYS A 112 -0.21 0.95 -2.43
N SER A 113 0.37 -0.24 -2.31
CA SER A 113 1.67 -0.37 -1.64
C SER A 113 2.76 0.37 -2.41
N PRO A 114 3.72 1.01 -1.73
CA PRO A 114 4.77 1.82 -2.35
C PRO A 114 5.61 1.08 -3.38
N GLU A 115 5.74 -0.23 -3.23
CA GLU A 115 6.46 -1.11 -4.15
C GLU A 115 5.89 -1.06 -5.57
N LEU A 116 4.57 -0.90 -5.72
CA LEU A 116 3.95 -0.79 -7.04
C LEU A 116 4.41 0.46 -7.78
N LEU A 117 4.45 1.60 -7.10
CA LEU A 117 4.94 2.85 -7.69
C LEU A 117 6.41 2.78 -8.04
N ARG A 118 7.23 2.16 -7.18
CA ARG A 118 8.65 1.95 -7.45
C ARG A 118 8.85 1.02 -8.64
N ASN A 119 8.09 -0.07 -8.73
CA ASN A 119 8.12 -0.97 -9.88
C ASN A 119 7.85 -0.23 -11.21
N GLN A 120 6.86 0.64 -11.23
CA GLN A 120 6.51 1.39 -12.44
C GLN A 120 7.57 2.42 -12.85
N ARG A 121 8.30 2.99 -11.88
CA ARG A 121 9.31 4.03 -12.11
C ARG A 121 10.71 3.52 -12.38
N THR A 122 10.98 2.25 -12.08
CA THR A 122 12.33 1.67 -12.16
C THR A 122 12.44 0.58 -13.22
N ARG A 123 13.65 0.37 -13.69
CA ARG A 123 13.99 -0.69 -14.64
C ARG A 123 15.25 -1.41 -14.20
N VAL A 124 15.22 -2.71 -14.29
CA VAL A 124 16.40 -3.57 -14.09
C VAL A 124 17.05 -3.83 -15.44
N SER A 125 18.29 -3.37 -15.60
CA SER A 125 19.11 -3.65 -16.77
C SER A 125 20.49 -4.07 -16.27
N ARG A 126 20.67 -5.38 -16.04
CA ARG A 126 21.89 -5.91 -15.42
C ARG A 126 22.13 -7.37 -15.75
N SER A 127 23.40 -7.76 -15.82
CA SER A 127 23.82 -9.15 -15.83
C SER A 127 24.11 -9.63 -14.40
N TYR A 128 23.63 -10.83 -14.08
CA TYR A 128 23.86 -11.51 -12.81
C TYR A 128 24.63 -12.81 -13.02
N THR A 129 25.51 -13.12 -12.09
CA THR A 129 26.10 -14.44 -11.92
C THR A 129 25.97 -14.82 -10.47
N SER A 130 24.83 -15.38 -10.11
CA SER A 130 24.45 -15.69 -8.73
C SER A 130 23.38 -16.78 -8.69
N THR A 131 22.94 -17.17 -7.48
CA THR A 131 21.75 -17.98 -7.29
C THR A 131 20.49 -17.15 -7.57
N VAL A 132 19.41 -17.80 -8.00
CA VAL A 132 18.15 -17.09 -8.29
C VAL A 132 17.62 -16.38 -7.04
N SER A 133 17.68 -17.02 -5.87
CA SER A 133 17.27 -16.41 -4.60
C SER A 133 18.01 -15.12 -4.29
N ASN A 134 19.33 -15.05 -4.56
CA ASN A 134 20.09 -13.83 -4.35
C ASN A 134 19.75 -12.73 -5.36
N ILE A 135 19.41 -13.11 -6.60
CA ILE A 135 18.98 -12.17 -7.63
C ILE A 135 17.64 -11.55 -7.24
N VAL A 136 16.68 -12.37 -6.81
CA VAL A 136 15.38 -11.91 -6.31
C VAL A 136 15.54 -10.99 -5.10
N TYR A 137 16.39 -11.38 -4.15
CA TYR A 137 16.70 -10.56 -2.98
C TYR A 137 17.29 -9.19 -3.36
N ASP A 138 18.27 -9.16 -4.30
CA ASP A 138 18.85 -7.91 -4.78
C ASP A 138 17.78 -7.01 -5.42
N ILE A 139 16.91 -7.55 -6.25
CA ILE A 139 15.86 -6.77 -6.92
C ILE A 139 14.85 -6.19 -5.90
N LEU A 140 14.48 -6.96 -4.89
CA LEU A 140 13.49 -6.53 -3.91
C LEU A 140 14.06 -5.55 -2.88
N ASN A 141 15.30 -5.75 -2.43
CA ASN A 141 15.90 -5.00 -1.31
C ASN A 141 16.78 -3.83 -1.75
N ASN A 142 17.24 -3.79 -2.99
CA ASN A 142 18.16 -2.76 -3.45
C ASN A 142 17.46 -1.40 -3.61
N ALA A 143 18.07 -0.35 -3.07
CA ALA A 143 17.57 1.03 -3.15
C ALA A 143 17.38 1.56 -4.58
N LYS A 144 18.06 0.97 -5.57
CA LYS A 144 17.92 1.31 -6.99
C LYS A 144 16.68 0.72 -7.64
N TYR A 145 16.06 -0.29 -7.02
CA TYR A 145 14.93 -1.02 -7.56
C TYR A 145 13.70 -0.88 -6.65
N ILE A 146 13.20 -1.98 -6.09
CA ILE A 146 11.99 -1.96 -5.26
C ILE A 146 12.25 -1.35 -3.89
N ASN A 147 13.40 -1.65 -3.26
CA ASN A 147 13.74 -1.18 -1.90
C ASN A 147 12.57 -1.36 -0.93
N THR A 148 12.05 -2.58 -0.86
CA THR A 148 10.94 -2.87 0.06
C THR A 148 11.42 -2.82 1.51
N SER A 149 10.55 -2.35 2.40
CA SER A 149 10.73 -2.43 3.86
C SER A 149 10.10 -3.69 4.47
N LYS A 150 9.42 -4.50 3.64
CA LYS A 150 8.75 -5.74 4.10
C LYS A 150 9.76 -6.82 4.37
N GLU A 151 9.43 -7.70 5.30
CA GLU A 151 10.20 -8.90 5.55
C GLU A 151 10.13 -9.86 4.35
N LEU A 152 11.28 -10.39 3.95
CA LEU A 152 11.39 -11.24 2.77
C LEU A 152 11.66 -12.69 3.18
N PHE A 153 10.76 -13.58 2.83
CA PHE A 153 10.90 -15.02 2.98
C PHE A 153 11.25 -15.63 1.63
N ILE A 154 12.55 -15.81 1.36
CA ILE A 154 13.05 -16.34 0.08
C ILE A 154 13.77 -17.65 0.34
N GLU A 155 13.26 -18.75 -0.21
CA GLU A 155 13.94 -20.04 -0.14
C GLU A 155 15.26 -20.02 -0.91
N PRO A 156 16.38 -20.48 -0.30
CA PRO A 156 17.67 -20.48 -0.96
C PRO A 156 17.67 -21.47 -2.14
N THR A 157 18.01 -20.98 -3.31
CA THR A 157 18.17 -21.82 -4.51
C THR A 157 19.59 -22.34 -4.65
N LYS A 158 19.74 -23.56 -5.20
CA LYS A 158 21.03 -24.17 -5.49
C LYS A 158 21.48 -23.78 -6.91
N ASN A 159 22.78 -23.80 -7.11
CA ASN A 159 23.46 -23.53 -8.39
C ASN A 159 23.45 -22.06 -8.83
N LEU A 160 24.61 -21.63 -9.28
CA LEU A 160 24.81 -20.34 -9.90
C LEU A 160 24.17 -20.31 -11.29
N ARG A 161 23.52 -19.21 -11.60
CA ARG A 161 22.98 -18.94 -12.92
C ARG A 161 23.62 -17.67 -13.47
N LYS A 162 23.89 -17.67 -14.76
CA LYS A 162 24.27 -16.47 -15.49
C LYS A 162 23.05 -16.00 -16.24
N LEU A 163 22.53 -14.83 -15.83
CA LEU A 163 21.28 -14.25 -16.34
C LEU A 163 21.50 -12.81 -16.73
N VAL A 164 20.92 -12.40 -17.83
CA VAL A 164 20.85 -10.99 -18.23
C VAL A 164 19.40 -10.56 -18.20
N ILE A 165 19.11 -9.51 -17.43
CA ILE A 165 17.78 -8.89 -17.39
C ILE A 165 17.81 -7.66 -18.29
N PRO A 166 17.07 -7.66 -19.41
CA PRO A 166 17.12 -6.58 -20.38
C PRO A 166 16.02 -5.55 -20.12
N ASN A 167 16.32 -4.51 -19.38
CA ASN A 167 15.43 -3.34 -19.19
C ASN A 167 13.99 -3.67 -18.80
N SER A 168 13.80 -4.65 -17.91
CA SER A 168 12.48 -5.07 -17.42
C SER A 168 12.06 -4.29 -16.16
N HIS A 169 10.74 -4.19 -15.89
CA HIS A 169 10.33 -3.77 -14.57
C HIS A 169 10.75 -4.79 -13.52
N PRO A 170 11.05 -4.37 -12.29
CA PRO A 170 11.52 -5.27 -11.25
C PRO A 170 10.63 -6.50 -11.01
N PHE A 171 9.31 -6.33 -10.96
CA PHE A 171 8.38 -7.45 -10.76
C PHE A 171 8.23 -8.35 -11.99
N ASP A 172 8.50 -7.86 -13.19
CA ASP A 172 8.53 -8.67 -14.41
C ASP A 172 9.85 -9.46 -14.54
N ALA A 173 10.86 -9.09 -13.75
CA ALA A 173 12.18 -9.70 -13.77
C ALA A 173 12.34 -10.83 -12.73
N ILE A 174 11.36 -10.97 -11.83
CA ILE A 174 11.29 -12.00 -10.78
C ILE A 174 10.34 -13.11 -11.20
#